data_c83a21a488491523ba943125530c0c8f
#
_entry.id   c83a21a488491523ba943125530c0c8f
#
_cell.length_a   1.000
_cell.length_b   1.000
_cell.length_c   1.000
_cell.angle_alpha   90.00
_cell.angle_beta   90.00
_cell.angle_gamma   90.00
#
_symmetry.space_group_name_H-M   'P 1'
#
loop_
_entity.id
_entity.type
_entity.pdbx_description
1 polymer ?
#
loop_
_entity_poly.entity_id
_entity_poly.type
_entity_poly.pdbx_seq_one_letter_code
_entity_poly.pdbx_strand_id
1 'polypeptide(L)'
;MPRAYSSAYKSTLAAVSAPEAPLILLEINHAALSQPVRVVNDTLDLVSNGNTFVAAPFRCALPSDMENQLPKARLAVDNVGRDLMYWIETSGGGQGSTVRFMQVMRSRPNQIEWEITMDLFNVEVTMAEVTAELGFQNVFVLPATHLTYRPDNSPGIF
;
A
#
# COMPACT_ATOMS: atom_id res chain seq x y z
N MET A 1 18.68 0.00 -4.05
CA MET A 1 19.40 0.75 -3.00
C MET A 1 19.56 -0.14 -1.78
N PRO A 2 20.72 -0.20 -1.13
CA PRO A 2 20.86 -0.98 0.09
C PRO A 2 19.95 -0.40 1.18
N ARG A 3 19.12 -1.24 1.79
CA ARG A 3 18.22 -0.86 2.87
C ARG A 3 19.03 -0.58 4.13
N ALA A 4 19.03 0.66 4.61
CA ALA A 4 19.77 1.08 5.80
C ALA A 4 18.88 0.92 7.05
N TYR A 5 18.71 -0.31 7.51
CA TYR A 5 18.03 -0.57 8.77
C TYR A 5 18.84 -0.07 9.97
N SER A 6 18.17 0.40 11.01
CA SER A 6 18.82 0.80 12.26
C SER A 6 19.48 -0.39 12.96
N SER A 7 20.48 -0.12 13.79
CA SER A 7 21.18 -1.16 14.56
C SER A 7 20.23 -1.86 15.54
N ALA A 8 19.30 -1.12 16.14
CA ALA A 8 18.30 -1.67 17.04
C ALA A 8 17.33 -2.62 16.32
N TYR A 9 16.88 -2.24 15.12
CA TYR A 9 16.03 -3.10 14.29
C TYR A 9 16.75 -4.41 13.89
N LYS A 10 18.01 -4.29 13.43
CA LYS A 10 18.83 -5.46 13.09
C LYS A 10 19.04 -6.39 14.27
N SER A 11 19.30 -5.85 15.47
CA SER A 11 19.47 -6.66 16.68
C SER A 11 18.18 -7.38 17.07
N THR A 12 17.03 -6.73 16.93
CA THR A 12 15.73 -7.34 17.21
C THR A 12 15.40 -8.47 16.24
N LEU A 13 15.68 -8.29 14.95
CA LEU A 13 15.47 -9.35 13.94
C LEU A 13 16.41 -10.54 14.13
N ALA A 14 17.62 -10.32 14.63
CA ALA A 14 18.61 -11.37 14.87
C ALA A 14 18.43 -12.09 16.22
N ALA A 15 17.59 -11.56 17.11
CA ALA A 15 17.38 -12.13 18.43
C ALA A 15 16.53 -13.41 18.36
N VAL A 16 16.96 -14.45 19.07
CA VAL A 16 16.20 -15.72 19.22
C VAL A 16 14.87 -15.49 19.95
N SER A 17 14.85 -14.50 20.86
CA SER A 17 13.65 -14.03 21.54
C SER A 17 13.62 -12.51 21.46
N ALA A 18 12.86 -11.98 20.51
CA ALA A 18 12.72 -10.55 20.35
C ALA A 18 11.73 -9.99 21.37
N PRO A 19 12.04 -8.86 22.03
CA PRO A 19 11.12 -8.22 22.99
C PRO A 19 9.87 -7.64 22.33
N GLU A 20 9.96 -7.31 21.05
CA GLU A 20 8.85 -6.76 20.26
C GLU A 20 8.95 -7.20 18.79
N ALA A 21 7.81 -7.30 18.11
CA ALA A 21 7.76 -7.56 16.68
C ALA A 21 7.71 -6.22 15.90
N PRO A 22 8.32 -6.16 14.71
CA PRO A 22 8.12 -5.02 13.83
C PRO A 22 6.65 -4.87 13.42
N LEU A 23 6.15 -3.64 13.44
CA LEU A 23 4.80 -3.31 13.02
C LEU A 23 4.79 -2.81 11.58
N ILE A 24 3.75 -3.16 10.85
CA ILE A 24 3.50 -2.65 9.51
C ILE A 24 2.40 -1.60 9.61
N LEU A 25 2.72 -0.39 9.15
CA LEU A 25 1.77 0.70 8.96
C LEU A 25 1.37 0.74 7.49
N LEU A 26 0.10 0.98 7.26
CA LEU A 26 -0.50 1.12 5.95
C LEU A 26 -1.15 2.49 5.84
N GLU A 27 -0.80 3.26 4.82
CA GLU A 27 -1.43 4.52 4.49
C GLU A 27 -1.97 4.44 3.07
N ILE A 28 -3.29 4.62 2.92
CA ILE A 28 -3.97 4.64 1.63
C ILE A 28 -4.30 6.10 1.31
N ASN A 29 -3.82 6.57 0.17
CA ASN A 29 -4.04 7.92 -0.30
C ASN A 29 -4.80 7.90 -1.63
N HIS A 30 -5.80 8.78 -1.76
CA HIS A 30 -6.57 8.97 -2.98
C HIS A 30 -7.02 10.42 -3.11
N ALA A 31 -7.11 10.92 -4.35
CA ALA A 31 -7.48 12.32 -4.61
C ALA A 31 -8.86 12.73 -4.08
N ALA A 32 -9.80 11.78 -3.99
CA ALA A 32 -11.16 12.02 -3.47
C ALA A 32 -11.24 12.01 -1.93
N LEU A 33 -10.17 11.60 -1.24
CA LEU A 33 -10.14 11.57 0.22
C LEU A 33 -9.61 12.90 0.76
N SER A 34 -10.29 13.44 1.75
CA SER A 34 -9.83 14.63 2.48
C SER A 34 -8.62 14.32 3.40
N GLN A 35 -8.53 13.07 3.86
CA GLN A 35 -7.42 12.57 4.67
C GLN A 35 -7.10 11.14 4.26
N PRO A 36 -5.82 10.74 4.29
CA PRO A 36 -5.42 9.36 4.05
C PRO A 36 -6.02 8.41 5.09
N VAL A 37 -6.40 7.22 4.65
CA VAL A 37 -6.78 6.11 5.56
C VAL A 37 -5.50 5.51 6.12
N ARG A 38 -5.39 5.42 7.44
CA ARG A 38 -4.21 4.95 8.14
C ARG A 38 -4.54 3.81 9.08
N VAL A 39 -3.93 2.67 8.85
CA VAL A 39 -4.12 1.48 9.69
C VAL A 39 -2.78 0.86 10.10
N VAL A 40 -2.77 0.21 11.23
CA VAL A 40 -1.62 -0.54 11.76
C VAL A 40 -2.02 -1.99 11.99
N ASN A 41 -1.15 -2.92 11.59
CA ASN A 41 -1.36 -4.34 11.84
C ASN A 41 -1.01 -4.70 13.29
N ASP A 42 -1.85 -4.26 14.20
CA ASP A 42 -1.73 -4.49 15.64
C ASP A 42 -3.11 -4.48 16.30
N THR A 43 -3.15 -4.76 17.59
CA THR A 43 -4.35 -4.72 18.45
C THR A 43 -4.61 -3.34 19.07
N LEU A 44 -3.64 -2.45 19.04
CA LEU A 44 -3.72 -1.10 19.61
C LEU A 44 -3.30 -0.06 18.57
N ASP A 45 -3.97 1.07 18.60
CA ASP A 45 -3.62 2.23 17.79
C ASP A 45 -2.18 2.68 18.02
N LEU A 46 -1.58 3.24 17.00
CA LEU A 46 -0.22 3.75 17.04
C LEU A 46 -0.16 5.18 16.48
N VAL A 47 0.52 6.06 17.21
CA VAL A 47 0.84 7.40 16.71
C VAL A 47 2.26 7.39 16.16
N SER A 48 2.41 7.71 14.87
CA SER A 48 3.70 7.81 14.19
C SER A 48 3.77 9.13 13.42
N ASN A 49 4.85 9.88 13.67
CA ASN A 49 5.10 11.18 13.02
C ASN A 49 3.89 12.13 13.06
N GLY A 50 3.16 12.18 14.19
CA GLY A 50 2.00 13.03 14.38
C GLY A 50 0.70 12.52 13.75
N ASN A 51 0.73 11.36 13.09
CA ASN A 51 -0.45 10.72 12.49
C ASN A 51 -0.89 9.52 13.32
N THR A 52 -2.19 9.37 13.53
CA THR A 52 -2.77 8.22 14.21
C THR A 52 -3.08 7.12 13.19
N PHE A 53 -2.57 5.93 13.45
CA PHE A 53 -2.87 4.71 12.71
C PHE A 53 -3.81 3.85 13.55
N VAL A 54 -4.98 3.55 13.01
CA VAL A 54 -6.01 2.77 13.69
C VAL A 54 -5.65 1.28 13.63
N ALA A 55 -5.82 0.59 14.74
CA ALA A 55 -5.60 -0.86 14.81
C ALA A 55 -6.59 -1.60 13.91
N ALA A 56 -6.10 -2.31 12.93
CA ALA A 56 -6.89 -3.16 12.06
C ALA A 56 -6.06 -4.34 11.56
N PRO A 57 -6.58 -5.57 11.64
CA PRO A 57 -5.87 -6.74 11.10
C PRO A 57 -5.85 -6.68 9.57
N PHE A 58 -4.67 -6.78 9.00
CA PHE A 58 -4.49 -6.93 7.56
C PHE A 58 -3.33 -7.89 7.25
N ARG A 59 -3.40 -8.48 6.07
CA ARG A 59 -2.37 -9.35 5.53
C ARG A 59 -1.82 -8.73 4.26
N CYS A 60 -0.51 -8.66 4.18
CA CYS A 60 0.18 -8.22 2.98
C CYS A 60 1.19 -9.27 2.56
N ALA A 61 1.03 -9.82 1.36
CA ALA A 61 2.05 -10.61 0.72
C ALA A 61 2.89 -9.67 -0.15
N LEU A 62 4.09 -9.36 0.33
CA LEU A 62 5.04 -8.53 -0.43
C LEU A 62 5.46 -9.26 -1.70
N PRO A 63 5.81 -8.52 -2.77
CA PRO A 63 6.21 -9.14 -4.02
C PRO A 63 7.50 -9.95 -3.83
N SER A 64 7.52 -11.15 -4.40
CA SER A 64 8.75 -11.91 -4.58
C SER A 64 9.52 -11.34 -5.77
N ASP A 65 10.85 -11.25 -5.63
CA ASP A 65 11.74 -10.91 -6.73
C ASP A 65 11.71 -12.06 -7.77
N MET A 66 10.92 -11.89 -8.82
CA MET A 66 10.90 -12.77 -9.98
C MET A 66 11.55 -12.05 -11.15
N GLU A 67 12.48 -12.73 -11.83
CA GLU A 67 13.06 -12.22 -13.06
C GLU A 67 11.96 -12.02 -14.13
N ASN A 68 11.98 -10.87 -14.80
CA ASN A 68 11.08 -10.50 -15.91
C ASN A 68 9.59 -10.30 -15.55
N GLN A 69 9.24 -10.13 -14.29
CA GLN A 69 7.88 -9.76 -13.90
C GLN A 69 7.91 -8.49 -13.05
N LEU A 70 6.93 -7.60 -13.28
CA LEU A 70 6.73 -6.47 -12.37
C LEU A 70 6.30 -7.00 -11.00
N PRO A 71 6.92 -6.53 -9.93
CA PRO A 71 6.58 -6.99 -8.59
C PRO A 71 5.12 -6.63 -8.28
N LYS A 72 4.33 -7.65 -7.95
CA LYS A 72 2.95 -7.52 -7.51
C LYS A 72 2.85 -7.95 -6.05
N ALA A 73 2.16 -7.18 -5.25
CA ALA A 73 1.80 -7.53 -3.88
C ALA A 73 0.29 -7.74 -3.78
N ARG A 74 -0.14 -8.52 -2.82
CA ARG A 74 -1.55 -8.70 -2.51
C ARG A 74 -1.82 -8.18 -1.10
N LEU A 75 -2.78 -7.29 -1.00
CA LEU A 75 -3.30 -6.76 0.26
C LEU A 75 -4.66 -7.39 0.54
N ALA A 76 -4.87 -7.88 1.74
CA ALA A 76 -6.17 -8.29 2.26
C ALA A 76 -6.36 -7.63 3.62
N VAL A 77 -7.43 -6.86 3.78
CA VAL A 77 -7.78 -6.16 5.01
C VAL A 77 -9.13 -6.68 5.46
N ASP A 78 -9.23 -7.08 6.71
CA ASP A 78 -10.52 -7.51 7.27
C ASP A 78 -11.50 -6.33 7.24
N ASN A 79 -12.71 -6.57 6.73
CA ASN A 79 -13.74 -5.55 6.55
C ASN A 79 -14.49 -5.25 7.87
N VAL A 80 -13.73 -4.97 8.94
CA VAL A 80 -14.27 -4.69 10.28
C VAL A 80 -14.59 -3.21 10.48
N GLY A 81 -14.00 -2.32 9.65
CA GLY A 81 -14.12 -0.87 9.79
C GLY A 81 -14.93 -0.22 8.68
N ARG A 82 -15.87 0.65 9.04
CA ARG A 82 -16.64 1.46 8.08
C ARG A 82 -15.78 2.42 7.26
N ASP A 83 -14.59 2.76 7.73
CA ASP A 83 -13.71 3.74 7.08
C ASP A 83 -13.16 3.23 5.74
N LEU A 84 -12.89 1.92 5.62
CA LEU A 84 -12.47 1.29 4.38
C LEU A 84 -13.62 1.24 3.36
N MET A 85 -14.84 0.94 3.81
CA MET A 85 -16.03 0.97 2.93
C MET A 85 -16.29 2.38 2.41
N TYR A 86 -16.24 3.37 3.29
CA TYR A 86 -16.41 4.78 2.91
C TYR A 86 -15.38 5.22 1.88
N TRP A 87 -14.10 4.80 2.05
CA TRP A 87 -13.07 5.10 1.08
C TRP A 87 -13.37 4.48 -0.29
N ILE A 88 -13.76 3.20 -0.34
CA ILE A 88 -14.05 2.50 -1.59
C ILE A 88 -15.25 3.13 -2.31
N GLU A 89 -16.30 3.46 -1.59
CA GLU A 89 -17.49 4.12 -2.14
C GLU A 89 -17.15 5.52 -2.67
N THR A 90 -16.38 6.31 -1.91
CA THR A 90 -16.01 7.67 -2.27
C THR A 90 -15.01 7.72 -3.42
N SER A 91 -14.12 6.72 -3.53
CA SER A 91 -13.09 6.65 -4.56
C SER A 91 -13.54 5.96 -5.85
N GLY A 92 -14.81 5.53 -5.95
CA GLY A 92 -15.29 4.82 -7.13
C GLY A 92 -14.62 3.46 -7.33
N GLY A 93 -14.34 2.72 -6.24
CA GLY A 93 -13.69 1.41 -6.27
C GLY A 93 -12.18 1.46 -6.05
N GLY A 94 -11.64 2.55 -5.52
CA GLY A 94 -10.22 2.66 -5.15
C GLY A 94 -9.25 2.85 -6.31
N GLN A 95 -9.72 2.97 -7.54
CA GLN A 95 -8.85 3.15 -8.71
C GLN A 95 -8.09 4.49 -8.64
N GLY A 96 -6.76 4.44 -8.82
CA GLY A 96 -5.89 5.62 -8.70
C GLY A 96 -5.43 5.91 -7.27
N SER A 97 -5.74 5.02 -6.32
CA SER A 97 -5.17 5.09 -4.98
C SER A 97 -3.72 4.64 -4.97
N THR A 98 -2.94 5.26 -4.11
CA THR A 98 -1.59 4.83 -3.76
C THR A 98 -1.56 4.29 -2.35
N VAL A 99 -0.80 3.23 -2.15
CA VAL A 99 -0.65 2.57 -0.86
C VAL A 99 0.80 2.65 -0.44
N ARG A 100 1.04 3.22 0.73
CA ARG A 100 2.34 3.33 1.35
C ARG A 100 2.42 2.36 2.53
N PHE A 101 3.33 1.42 2.46
CA PHE A 101 3.69 0.56 3.56
C PHE A 101 4.91 1.13 4.27
N MET A 102 4.86 1.13 5.59
CA MET A 102 5.98 1.56 6.43
C MET A 102 6.20 0.52 7.52
N GLN A 103 7.45 0.26 7.83
CA GLN A 103 7.81 -0.65 8.91
C GLN A 103 8.45 0.14 10.05
N VAL A 104 7.92 -0.03 11.25
CA VAL A 104 8.36 0.66 12.46
C VAL A 104 8.45 -0.30 13.63
N MET A 105 9.15 0.11 14.68
CA MET A 105 9.11 -0.57 15.97
C MET A 105 8.13 0.16 16.89
N ARG A 106 7.38 -0.55 17.72
CA ARG A 106 6.45 0.06 18.68
C ARG A 106 7.18 0.97 19.67
N SER A 107 8.39 0.58 20.08
CA SER A 107 9.25 1.41 20.95
C SER A 107 9.76 2.69 20.28
N ARG A 108 9.79 2.74 18.94
CA ARG A 108 10.28 3.87 18.14
C ARG A 108 9.35 4.15 16.95
N PRO A 109 8.10 4.56 17.19
CA PRO A 109 7.09 4.67 16.15
C PRO A 109 7.39 5.74 15.10
N ASN A 110 8.22 6.71 15.43
CA ASN A 110 8.59 7.80 14.51
C ASN A 110 9.80 7.46 13.62
N GLN A 111 10.45 6.32 13.85
CA GLN A 111 11.57 5.86 13.05
C GLN A 111 11.08 4.83 12.02
N ILE A 112 10.95 5.26 10.78
CA ILE A 112 10.59 4.37 9.67
C ILE A 112 11.85 3.61 9.26
N GLU A 113 11.84 2.29 9.43
CA GLU A 113 12.94 1.40 9.09
C GLU A 113 12.94 1.05 7.60
N TRP A 114 11.76 0.94 7.03
CA TRP A 114 11.56 0.64 5.63
C TRP A 114 10.21 1.16 5.17
N GLU A 115 10.16 1.62 3.93
CA GLU A 115 8.93 2.04 3.28
C GLU A 115 8.91 1.67 1.81
N ILE A 116 7.71 1.45 1.29
CA ILE A 116 7.45 1.27 -0.13
C ILE A 116 6.08 1.85 -0.46
N THR A 117 6.01 2.54 -1.59
CA THR A 117 4.74 3.05 -2.12
C THR A 117 4.44 2.32 -3.42
N MET A 118 3.22 1.81 -3.55
CA MET A 118 2.74 1.08 -4.72
C MET A 118 1.38 1.61 -5.13
N ASP A 119 1.05 1.49 -6.41
CA ASP A 119 -0.27 1.79 -6.93
C ASP A 119 -1.22 0.63 -6.64
N LEU A 120 -2.48 0.97 -6.41
CA LEU A 120 -3.53 0.01 -6.08
C LEU A 120 -4.36 -0.30 -7.32
N PHE A 121 -4.52 -1.60 -7.57
CA PHE A 121 -5.29 -2.14 -8.69
C PHE A 121 -6.27 -3.20 -8.17
N ASN A 122 -7.30 -3.49 -8.97
CA ASN A 122 -8.21 -4.63 -8.77
C ASN A 122 -8.70 -4.78 -7.32
N VAL A 123 -9.47 -3.78 -6.85
CA VAL A 123 -10.08 -3.85 -5.52
C VAL A 123 -11.32 -4.71 -5.58
N GLU A 124 -11.35 -5.76 -4.80
CA GLU A 124 -12.50 -6.63 -4.60
C GLU A 124 -13.00 -6.51 -3.16
N VAL A 125 -14.27 -6.24 -2.99
CA VAL A 125 -14.91 -6.06 -1.69
C VAL A 125 -15.90 -7.19 -1.43
N THR A 126 -15.67 -7.91 -0.34
CA THR A 126 -16.60 -8.90 0.17
C THR A 126 -17.14 -8.46 1.53
N MET A 127 -18.12 -9.17 2.07
CA MET A 127 -18.62 -8.89 3.42
C MET A 127 -17.56 -9.13 4.49
N ALA A 128 -16.58 -10.02 4.24
CA ALA A 128 -15.59 -10.42 5.21
C ALA A 128 -14.27 -9.65 5.08
N GLU A 129 -13.83 -9.39 3.85
CA GLU A 129 -12.54 -8.78 3.59
C GLU A 129 -12.57 -7.90 2.34
N VAL A 130 -11.65 -6.96 2.30
CA VAL A 130 -11.29 -6.16 1.13
C VAL A 130 -9.95 -6.66 0.63
N THR A 131 -9.91 -7.15 -0.60
CA THR A 131 -8.67 -7.58 -1.25
C THR A 131 -8.29 -6.62 -2.36
N ALA A 132 -6.99 -6.38 -2.51
CA ALA A 132 -6.47 -5.53 -3.56
C ALA A 132 -5.12 -6.06 -4.08
N GLU A 133 -4.88 -5.83 -5.36
CA GLU A 133 -3.56 -6.02 -5.96
C GLU A 133 -2.80 -4.71 -5.93
N LEU A 134 -1.52 -4.79 -5.57
CA LEU A 134 -0.60 -3.67 -5.51
C LEU A 134 0.54 -3.91 -6.49
N GLY A 135 0.96 -2.88 -7.18
CA GLY A 135 2.05 -2.98 -8.13
C GLY A 135 2.60 -1.62 -8.53
N PHE A 136 3.53 -1.64 -9.46
CA PHE A 136 4.03 -0.43 -10.09
C PHE A 136 3.42 -0.30 -11.48
N GLN A 137 3.05 0.92 -11.85
CA GLN A 137 2.57 1.19 -13.20
C GLN A 137 3.70 0.88 -14.21
N ASN A 138 3.39 0.03 -15.17
CA ASN A 138 4.34 -0.29 -16.22
C ASN A 138 4.42 0.85 -17.25
N VAL A 139 5.37 1.75 -17.04
CA VAL A 139 5.59 2.92 -17.90
C VAL A 139 5.92 2.52 -19.34
N PHE A 140 6.51 1.32 -19.56
CA PHE A 140 6.88 0.84 -20.90
C PHE A 140 5.68 0.41 -21.76
N VAL A 141 4.53 0.15 -21.14
CA VAL A 141 3.29 -0.22 -21.84
C VAL A 141 2.40 1.00 -22.12
N LEU A 142 2.72 2.13 -21.47
CA LEU A 142 1.97 3.36 -21.70
C LEU A 142 2.31 3.94 -23.06
N PRO A 143 1.27 4.37 -23.84
CA PRO A 143 1.53 5.04 -25.12
C PRO A 143 2.34 6.31 -24.87
N ALA A 144 3.41 6.51 -25.65
CA ALA A 144 4.29 7.66 -25.54
C ALA A 144 3.58 9.02 -25.86
N THR A 145 2.42 8.93 -26.52
CA THR A 145 1.62 10.09 -26.89
C THR A 145 0.17 9.91 -26.40
N HIS A 146 -0.40 10.96 -25.82
CA HIS A 146 -1.80 10.98 -25.40
C HIS A 146 -2.79 10.88 -26.57
N LEU A 147 -2.41 11.42 -27.72
CA LEU A 147 -3.20 11.38 -28.94
C LEU A 147 -2.54 10.45 -29.96
N THR A 148 -3.24 9.39 -30.32
CA THR A 148 -2.87 8.51 -31.43
C THR A 148 -3.83 8.75 -32.59
N TYR A 149 -3.30 8.75 -33.82
CA TYR A 149 -4.15 8.81 -35.02
C TYR A 149 -5.01 7.55 -35.10
N ARG A 150 -6.32 7.72 -35.13
CA ARG A 150 -7.30 6.65 -35.28
C ARG A 150 -8.32 7.04 -36.35
N PRO A 151 -9.04 6.09 -36.96
CA PRO A 151 -10.05 6.39 -37.97
C PRO A 151 -11.15 7.33 -37.49
N ASP A 152 -11.44 7.34 -36.20
CA ASP A 152 -12.45 8.18 -35.56
C ASP A 152 -12.00 9.63 -35.34
N ASN A 153 -10.70 9.87 -35.10
CA ASN A 153 -10.17 11.22 -34.85
C ASN A 153 -9.39 11.80 -36.04
N SER A 154 -9.06 10.99 -37.04
CA SER A 154 -8.27 11.38 -38.22
C SER A 154 -8.70 10.61 -39.47
N PRO A 155 -9.97 10.73 -39.90
CA PRO A 155 -10.52 9.91 -40.98
C PRO A 155 -9.87 10.17 -42.36
N GLY A 156 -9.09 11.24 -42.52
CA GLY A 156 -8.38 11.57 -43.74
C GLY A 156 -7.01 10.90 -43.93
N ILE A 157 -6.56 10.13 -42.94
CA ILE A 157 -5.24 9.46 -42.96
C ILE A 157 -5.37 7.96 -43.24
N PHE A 158 -6.56 7.39 -43.14
CA PHE A 158 -6.88 5.97 -43.34
C PHE A 158 -7.73 5.75 -44.59
#